data_df9cf69605de2108ac66f038c6edd620
#
_entry.id   df9cf69605de2108ac66f038c6edd620
#
_cell.length_a   1.000
_cell.length_b   1.000
_cell.length_c   1.000
_cell.angle_alpha   90.00
_cell.angle_beta   90.00
_cell.angle_gamma   90.00
#
_symmetry.space_group_name_H-M   'P 1'
#
loop_
_entity.id
_entity.type
_entity.pdbx_description
1 polymer ?
#
loop_
_entity_poly.entity_id
_entity_poly.type
_entity_poly.pdbx_seq_one_letter_code
_entity_poly.pdbx_strand_id
1 'polypeptide(L)'
;MKRFRLTILFSMLLTAVCFADEFQDRPRFSPQEFMQKREEFIIKKAGLSPAEAASFFPLYRQFEKEKMKIEKKIGGLMHKAFDSGVDEKEAQSIISEIDKLQLQKVKLENSYHQKYRKAITAQKILRVFQADWLFSRHGLKQMAKPRHEGPRPQK
;
A
#
# COMPACT_ATOMS: atom_id res chain seq x y z
N MET A 1 59.97 -5.90 -5.69
CA MET A 1 58.70 -6.49 -6.18
C MET A 1 57.59 -6.62 -5.12
N LYS A 2 57.86 -6.48 -3.83
CA LYS A 2 56.82 -6.54 -2.77
C LYS A 2 56.05 -5.22 -2.56
N ARG A 3 56.58 -4.08 -2.96
CA ARG A 3 55.94 -2.76 -2.78
C ARG A 3 54.91 -2.44 -3.87
N PHE A 4 54.98 -3.07 -5.03
CA PHE A 4 54.02 -2.89 -6.13
C PHE A 4 52.73 -3.65 -5.95
N ARG A 5 52.74 -4.75 -5.17
CA ARG A 5 51.55 -5.55 -4.90
C ARG A 5 50.62 -4.92 -3.84
N LEU A 6 51.17 -4.06 -2.98
CA LEU A 6 50.41 -3.41 -1.92
C LEU A 6 49.58 -2.23 -2.43
N THR A 7 50.08 -1.53 -3.45
CA THR A 7 49.39 -0.39 -4.06
C THR A 7 48.19 -0.81 -4.90
N ILE A 8 48.24 -1.99 -5.55
CA ILE A 8 47.11 -2.54 -6.34
C ILE A 8 45.99 -3.01 -5.43
N LEU A 9 46.28 -3.60 -4.26
CA LEU A 9 45.32 -4.03 -3.29
C LEU A 9 44.56 -2.85 -2.62
N PHE A 10 45.25 -1.72 -2.41
CA PHE A 10 44.63 -0.52 -1.83
C PHE A 10 43.75 0.23 -2.83
N SER A 11 44.09 0.17 -4.14
CA SER A 11 43.28 0.77 -5.21
C SER A 11 41.97 0.01 -5.46
N MET A 12 41.93 -1.31 -5.19
CA MET A 12 40.74 -2.14 -5.40
C MET A 12 39.74 -2.05 -4.24
N LEU A 13 40.16 -1.56 -3.08
CA LEU A 13 39.27 -1.38 -1.91
C LEU A 13 38.50 -0.05 -1.97
N LEU A 14 38.92 0.91 -2.78
CA LEU A 14 38.29 2.23 -2.87
C LEU A 14 37.14 2.30 -3.87
N THR A 15 36.96 1.29 -4.72
CA THR A 15 35.88 1.26 -5.71
C THR A 15 34.61 0.56 -5.22
N ALA A 16 34.63 -0.08 -4.05
CA ALA A 16 33.48 -0.80 -3.49
C ALA A 16 32.49 0.08 -2.70
N VAL A 17 32.81 1.35 -2.46
CA VAL A 17 31.99 2.24 -1.61
C VAL A 17 30.95 3.04 -2.40
N CYS A 18 31.03 3.09 -3.74
CA CYS A 18 30.12 3.91 -4.55
C CYS A 18 28.83 3.22 -5.03
N PHE A 19 28.60 1.96 -4.68
CA PHE A 19 27.39 1.24 -5.13
C PHE A 19 26.28 1.13 -4.08
N ALA A 20 26.45 1.70 -2.88
CA ALA A 20 25.45 1.56 -1.81
C ALA A 20 24.38 2.67 -1.79
N ASP A 21 24.51 3.73 -2.60
CA ASP A 21 23.67 4.93 -2.49
C ASP A 21 22.55 5.04 -3.55
N GLU A 22 22.49 4.11 -4.50
CA GLU A 22 21.55 4.20 -5.63
C GLU A 22 20.19 3.54 -5.39
N PHE A 23 19.96 3.00 -4.18
CA PHE A 23 18.69 2.33 -3.84
C PHE A 23 17.75 3.17 -2.97
N GLN A 24 18.09 4.42 -2.66
CA GLN A 24 17.42 5.22 -1.62
C GLN A 24 16.46 6.29 -2.13
N ASP A 25 16.35 6.52 -3.42
CA ASP A 25 15.56 7.63 -3.98
C ASP A 25 14.27 7.18 -4.69
N ARG A 26 13.50 6.28 -4.05
CA ARG A 26 12.09 6.12 -4.40
C ARG A 26 11.31 7.18 -3.65
N PRO A 27 10.52 8.04 -4.31
CA PRO A 27 9.66 8.97 -3.62
C PRO A 27 8.66 8.15 -2.80
N ARG A 28 8.96 7.95 -1.55
CA ARG A 28 8.03 7.35 -0.58
C ARG A 28 6.99 8.42 -0.31
N PHE A 29 5.85 8.33 -0.98
CA PHE A 29 4.68 9.05 -0.50
C PHE A 29 4.45 8.66 0.94
N SER A 30 4.32 9.67 1.81
CA SER A 30 3.88 9.39 3.17
C SER A 30 2.50 8.72 3.11
N PRO A 31 2.13 7.88 4.07
CA PRO A 31 0.78 7.30 4.12
C PRO A 31 -0.32 8.36 4.03
N GLN A 32 -0.06 9.56 4.54
CA GLN A 32 -0.98 10.70 4.49
C GLN A 32 -1.14 11.25 3.07
N GLU A 33 -0.03 11.49 2.36
CA GLU A 33 -0.06 11.92 0.96
C GLU A 33 -0.73 10.90 0.05
N PHE A 34 -0.51 9.61 0.31
CA PHE A 34 -1.17 8.55 -0.42
C PHE A 34 -2.69 8.60 -0.23
N MET A 35 -3.15 8.74 1.01
CA MET A 35 -4.58 8.85 1.32
C MET A 35 -5.19 10.10 0.72
N GLN A 36 -4.51 11.24 0.78
CA GLN A 36 -4.97 12.48 0.18
C GLN A 36 -5.15 12.35 -1.33
N LYS A 37 -4.15 11.83 -2.04
CA LYS A 37 -4.23 11.58 -3.49
C LYS A 37 -5.34 10.60 -3.85
N ARG A 38 -5.57 9.58 -3.02
CA ARG A 38 -6.67 8.63 -3.19
C ARG A 38 -8.02 9.32 -3.07
N GLU A 39 -8.21 10.16 -2.06
CA GLU A 39 -9.44 10.92 -1.86
C GLU A 39 -9.70 11.90 -3.01
N GLU A 40 -8.69 12.67 -3.42
CA GLU A 40 -8.78 13.58 -4.57
C GLU A 40 -9.17 12.84 -5.86
N PHE A 41 -8.58 11.67 -6.10
CA PHE A 41 -8.91 10.83 -7.24
C PHE A 41 -10.36 10.33 -7.18
N ILE A 42 -10.81 9.87 -5.99
CA ILE A 42 -12.19 9.41 -5.78
C ILE A 42 -13.17 10.56 -6.00
N ILE A 43 -12.94 11.75 -5.43
CA ILE A 43 -13.78 12.94 -5.61
C ILE A 43 -13.97 13.22 -7.11
N LYS A 44 -12.86 13.29 -7.85
CA LYS A 44 -12.89 13.58 -9.28
C LYS A 44 -13.62 12.50 -10.09
N LYS A 45 -13.36 11.23 -9.83
CA LYS A 45 -13.91 10.11 -10.61
C LYS A 45 -15.37 9.80 -10.26
N ALA A 46 -15.75 9.89 -9.00
CA ALA A 46 -17.12 9.65 -8.56
C ALA A 46 -18.03 10.88 -8.72
N GLY A 47 -17.45 12.06 -8.98
CA GLY A 47 -18.19 13.31 -9.13
C GLY A 47 -18.85 13.73 -7.82
N LEU A 48 -18.11 13.64 -6.70
CA LEU A 48 -18.63 14.08 -5.42
C LEU A 48 -18.59 15.62 -5.33
N SER A 49 -19.69 16.21 -4.87
CA SER A 49 -19.69 17.63 -4.50
C SER A 49 -18.89 17.85 -3.21
N PRO A 50 -18.48 19.07 -2.87
CA PRO A 50 -17.79 19.37 -1.62
C PRO A 50 -18.58 18.93 -0.37
N ALA A 51 -19.90 19.12 -0.35
CA ALA A 51 -20.76 18.69 0.74
C ALA A 51 -20.83 17.17 0.89
N GLU A 52 -20.93 16.45 -0.22
CA GLU A 52 -20.91 14.98 -0.23
C GLU A 52 -19.55 14.42 0.20
N ALA A 53 -18.47 15.01 -0.28
CA ALA A 53 -17.13 14.63 0.14
C ALA A 53 -16.92 14.85 1.65
N ALA A 54 -17.37 15.99 2.18
CA ALA A 54 -17.29 16.29 3.62
C ALA A 54 -18.08 15.29 4.48
N SER A 55 -19.21 14.79 4.00
CA SER A 55 -20.05 13.82 4.70
C SER A 55 -19.52 12.38 4.55
N PHE A 56 -18.94 12.04 3.40
CA PHE A 56 -18.53 10.68 3.06
C PHE A 56 -17.14 10.33 3.62
N PHE A 57 -16.12 11.17 3.44
CA PHE A 57 -14.74 10.79 3.78
C PHE A 57 -14.46 10.54 5.24
N PRO A 58 -15.12 11.16 6.23
CA PRO A 58 -14.95 10.75 7.63
C PRO A 58 -15.32 9.27 7.86
N LEU A 59 -16.42 8.81 7.24
CA LEU A 59 -16.86 7.42 7.29
C LEU A 59 -15.90 6.49 6.55
N TYR A 60 -15.42 6.91 5.39
CA TYR A 60 -14.48 6.16 4.57
C TYR A 60 -13.13 5.95 5.29
N ARG A 61 -12.58 7.00 5.91
CA ARG A 61 -11.32 6.90 6.69
C ARG A 61 -11.48 5.99 7.90
N GLN A 62 -12.62 6.07 8.58
CA GLN A 62 -12.91 5.19 9.71
C GLN A 62 -12.99 3.73 9.26
N PHE A 63 -13.69 3.45 8.15
CA PHE A 63 -13.73 2.13 7.54
C PHE A 63 -12.33 1.59 7.20
N GLU A 64 -11.52 2.37 6.49
CA GLU A 64 -10.15 1.96 6.11
C GLU A 64 -9.29 1.66 7.35
N LYS A 65 -9.41 2.45 8.41
CA LYS A 65 -8.71 2.22 9.68
C LYS A 65 -9.13 0.89 10.34
N GLU A 66 -10.42 0.60 10.37
CA GLU A 66 -10.94 -0.63 10.97
C GLU A 66 -10.62 -1.85 10.10
N LYS A 67 -10.75 -1.75 8.78
CA LYS A 67 -10.35 -2.77 7.81
C LYS A 67 -8.87 -3.13 7.94
N MET A 68 -8.00 -2.13 8.03
CA MET A 68 -6.56 -2.33 8.18
C MET A 68 -6.21 -3.10 9.45
N LYS A 69 -6.95 -2.92 10.56
CA LYS A 69 -6.72 -3.72 11.78
C LYS A 69 -7.00 -5.20 11.55
N ILE A 70 -8.04 -5.53 10.79
CA ILE A 70 -8.38 -6.92 10.45
C ILE A 70 -7.31 -7.48 9.51
N GLU A 71 -6.96 -6.74 8.46
CA GLU A 71 -5.94 -7.16 7.48
C GLU A 71 -4.57 -7.37 8.13
N LYS A 72 -4.20 -6.53 9.10
CA LYS A 72 -2.97 -6.71 9.89
C LYS A 72 -2.97 -8.02 10.69
N LYS A 73 -4.12 -8.41 11.27
CA LYS A 73 -4.25 -9.70 11.97
C LYS A 73 -4.11 -10.86 11.00
N ILE A 74 -4.79 -10.80 9.84
CA ILE A 74 -4.66 -11.82 8.79
C ILE A 74 -3.20 -11.92 8.33
N GLY A 75 -2.55 -10.79 8.07
CA GLY A 75 -1.14 -10.74 7.68
C GLY A 75 -0.21 -11.39 8.72
N GLY A 76 -0.47 -11.15 10.01
CA GLY A 76 0.28 -11.80 11.11
C GLY A 76 0.10 -13.33 11.14
N LEU A 77 -1.13 -13.81 10.92
CA LEU A 77 -1.40 -15.25 10.83
C LEU A 77 -0.74 -15.89 9.60
N MET A 78 -0.80 -15.20 8.45
CA MET A 78 -0.10 -15.64 7.23
C MET A 78 1.41 -15.67 7.41
N HIS A 79 1.99 -14.68 8.09
CA HIS A 79 3.42 -14.67 8.39
C HIS A 79 3.80 -15.86 9.26
N LYS A 80 3.01 -16.13 10.31
CA LYS A 80 3.21 -17.30 11.18
C LYS A 80 3.16 -18.62 10.41
N ALA A 81 2.32 -18.72 9.38
CA ALA A 81 2.20 -19.91 8.55
C ALA A 81 3.46 -20.20 7.70
N PHE A 82 4.33 -19.21 7.46
CA PHE A 82 5.61 -19.40 6.77
C PHE A 82 6.75 -19.78 7.71
N ASP A 83 6.57 -19.68 9.02
CA ASP A 83 7.58 -20.08 9.99
C ASP A 83 7.71 -21.61 9.97
N SER A 84 8.97 -22.10 10.02
CA SER A 84 9.25 -23.52 10.06
C SER A 84 8.73 -24.13 11.35
N GLY A 85 7.83 -25.10 11.27
CA GLY A 85 7.37 -25.88 12.43
C GLY A 85 5.87 -25.83 12.71
N VAL A 86 5.07 -25.21 11.84
CA VAL A 86 3.60 -25.26 11.94
C VAL A 86 3.14 -26.68 11.64
N ASP A 87 2.56 -27.35 12.63
CA ASP A 87 1.96 -28.67 12.46
C ASP A 87 0.56 -28.60 11.83
N GLU A 88 0.01 -29.75 11.45
CA GLU A 88 -1.31 -29.84 10.81
C GLU A 88 -2.43 -29.24 11.67
N LYS A 89 -2.41 -29.46 12.99
CA LYS A 89 -3.42 -28.93 13.91
C LYS A 89 -3.34 -27.41 14.02
N GLU A 90 -2.13 -26.88 14.08
CA GLU A 90 -1.89 -25.43 14.10
C GLU A 90 -2.29 -24.80 12.77
N ALA A 91 -1.98 -25.44 11.62
CA ALA A 91 -2.39 -24.98 10.30
C ALA A 91 -3.92 -24.87 10.18
N GLN A 92 -4.67 -25.89 10.63
CA GLN A 92 -6.12 -25.87 10.66
C GLN A 92 -6.67 -24.74 11.55
N SER A 93 -6.03 -24.49 12.70
CA SER A 93 -6.40 -23.38 13.59
C SER A 93 -6.19 -22.03 12.93
N ILE A 94 -5.05 -21.83 12.25
CA ILE A 94 -4.74 -20.58 11.51
C ILE A 94 -5.77 -20.35 10.41
N ILE A 95 -6.08 -21.37 9.60
CA ILE A 95 -7.11 -21.27 8.54
C ILE A 95 -8.45 -20.85 9.13
N SER A 96 -8.90 -21.52 10.19
CA SER A 96 -10.17 -21.20 10.86
C SER A 96 -10.21 -19.76 11.38
N GLU A 97 -9.11 -19.24 11.90
CA GLU A 97 -9.05 -17.86 12.39
C GLU A 97 -9.03 -16.85 11.24
N ILE A 98 -8.34 -17.15 10.13
CA ILE A 98 -8.38 -16.34 8.90
C ILE A 98 -9.80 -16.25 8.37
N ASP A 99 -10.52 -17.38 8.30
CA ASP A 99 -11.93 -17.41 7.82
C ASP A 99 -12.84 -16.53 8.68
N LYS A 100 -12.70 -16.59 10.01
CA LYS A 100 -13.45 -15.71 10.93
C LYS A 100 -13.13 -14.23 10.69
N LEU A 101 -11.87 -13.89 10.50
CA LEU A 101 -11.44 -12.51 10.22
C LEU A 101 -11.95 -12.02 8.85
N GLN A 102 -11.95 -12.88 7.83
CA GLN A 102 -12.55 -12.56 6.53
C GLN A 102 -14.06 -12.30 6.64
N LEU A 103 -14.78 -13.14 7.37
CA LEU A 103 -16.20 -12.91 7.64
C LEU A 103 -16.44 -11.60 8.40
N GLN A 104 -15.60 -11.30 9.39
CA GLN A 104 -15.66 -10.03 10.12
C GLN A 104 -15.43 -8.84 9.18
N LYS A 105 -14.48 -8.93 8.22
CA LYS A 105 -14.24 -7.90 7.21
C LYS A 105 -15.46 -7.66 6.34
N VAL A 106 -16.10 -8.71 5.84
CA VAL A 106 -17.33 -8.58 5.03
C VAL A 106 -18.47 -7.94 5.82
N LYS A 107 -18.67 -8.31 7.09
CA LYS A 107 -19.67 -7.67 7.97
C LYS A 107 -19.37 -6.18 8.18
N LEU A 108 -18.09 -5.83 8.38
CA LEU A 108 -17.64 -4.45 8.48
C LEU A 108 -17.97 -3.66 7.21
N GLU A 109 -17.61 -4.16 6.04
CA GLU A 109 -17.90 -3.56 4.74
C GLU A 109 -19.41 -3.29 4.57
N ASN A 110 -20.23 -4.29 4.82
CA ASN A 110 -21.68 -4.16 4.75
C ASN A 110 -22.22 -3.06 5.69
N SER A 111 -21.70 -2.98 6.91
CA SER A 111 -22.10 -1.96 7.88
C SER A 111 -21.78 -0.54 7.39
N TYR A 112 -20.59 -0.36 6.78
CA TYR A 112 -20.20 0.92 6.22
C TYR A 112 -20.94 1.26 4.93
N HIS A 113 -21.30 0.29 4.10
CA HIS A 113 -22.16 0.53 2.94
C HIS A 113 -23.53 1.12 3.36
N GLN A 114 -24.08 0.69 4.50
CA GLN A 114 -25.32 1.29 5.04
C GLN A 114 -25.07 2.74 5.51
N LYS A 115 -23.92 3.02 6.14
CA LYS A 115 -23.57 4.39 6.55
C LYS A 115 -23.34 5.30 5.33
N TYR A 116 -22.69 4.81 4.27
CA TYR A 116 -22.45 5.55 3.03
C TYR A 116 -23.75 5.97 2.33
N ARG A 117 -24.78 5.11 2.34
CA ARG A 117 -26.10 5.41 1.77
C ARG A 117 -26.79 6.60 2.44
N LYS A 118 -26.39 6.93 3.67
CA LYS A 118 -26.90 8.13 4.37
C LYS A 118 -26.15 9.41 3.98
N ALA A 119 -24.94 9.28 3.43
CA ALA A 119 -24.10 10.41 3.06
C ALA A 119 -24.19 10.76 1.57
N ILE A 120 -24.28 9.75 0.68
CA ILE A 120 -24.30 9.92 -0.78
C ILE A 120 -25.23 8.89 -1.43
N THR A 121 -25.62 9.13 -2.69
CA THR A 121 -26.49 8.22 -3.45
C THR A 121 -25.82 6.88 -3.76
N ALA A 122 -26.62 5.83 -3.96
CA ALA A 122 -26.12 4.50 -4.33
C ALA A 122 -25.30 4.51 -5.62
N GLN A 123 -25.69 5.32 -6.61
CA GLN A 123 -24.90 5.50 -7.84
C GLN A 123 -23.50 6.06 -7.56
N LYS A 124 -23.38 7.05 -6.67
CA LYS A 124 -22.10 7.64 -6.30
C LYS A 124 -21.26 6.65 -5.49
N ILE A 125 -21.88 5.83 -4.64
CA ILE A 125 -21.17 4.76 -3.93
C ILE A 125 -20.51 3.79 -4.93
N LEU A 126 -21.25 3.34 -5.96
CA LEU A 126 -20.67 2.47 -7.00
C LEU A 126 -19.52 3.12 -7.74
N ARG A 127 -19.61 4.43 -8.05
CA ARG A 127 -18.52 5.19 -8.66
C ARG A 127 -17.32 5.34 -7.73
N VAL A 128 -17.55 5.50 -6.44
CA VAL A 128 -16.48 5.48 -5.43
C VAL A 128 -15.76 4.14 -5.43
N PHE A 129 -16.47 3.01 -5.40
CA PHE A 129 -15.86 1.68 -5.44
C PHE A 129 -15.04 1.48 -6.72
N GLN A 130 -15.58 1.91 -7.87
CA GLN A 130 -14.85 1.84 -9.13
C GLN A 130 -13.59 2.72 -9.12
N ALA A 131 -13.70 3.95 -8.60
CA ALA A 131 -12.56 4.86 -8.50
C ALA A 131 -11.48 4.31 -7.56
N ASP A 132 -11.89 3.77 -6.44
CA ASP A 132 -11.00 3.18 -5.46
C ASP A 132 -10.24 1.95 -6.01
N TRP A 133 -10.96 1.06 -6.69
CA TRP A 133 -10.36 -0.06 -7.38
C TRP A 133 -9.36 0.38 -8.47
N LEU A 134 -9.71 1.39 -9.28
CA LEU A 134 -8.83 1.96 -10.29
C LEU A 134 -7.58 2.57 -9.65
N PHE A 135 -7.72 3.34 -8.57
CA PHE A 135 -6.61 3.94 -7.87
C PHE A 135 -5.64 2.88 -7.33
N SER A 136 -6.16 1.85 -6.67
CA SER A 136 -5.36 0.74 -6.13
C SER A 136 -4.60 0.00 -7.23
N ARG A 137 -5.23 -0.20 -8.39
CA ARG A 137 -4.61 -0.90 -9.52
C ARG A 137 -3.57 -0.05 -10.29
N HIS A 138 -3.82 1.26 -10.43
CA HIS A 138 -2.94 2.17 -11.17
C HIS A 138 -1.93 2.88 -10.28
N GLY A 139 -2.28 3.19 -9.05
CA GLY A 139 -1.41 3.82 -8.08
C GLY A 139 -0.16 2.98 -7.81
N LEU A 140 -0.33 1.68 -7.67
CA LEU A 140 0.78 0.73 -7.53
C LEU A 140 1.69 0.72 -8.77
N LYS A 141 1.13 0.83 -9.99
CA LYS A 141 1.92 0.90 -11.22
C LYS A 141 2.70 2.20 -11.36
N GLN A 142 2.14 3.34 -10.95
CA GLN A 142 2.84 4.63 -11.00
C GLN A 142 3.93 4.74 -9.94
N MET A 143 3.72 4.12 -8.77
CA MET A 143 4.76 4.03 -7.73
C MET A 143 5.92 3.11 -8.13
N ALA A 144 5.67 2.15 -9.03
CA ALA A 144 6.67 1.19 -9.50
C ALA A 144 7.45 1.69 -10.73
N LYS A 145 7.03 2.78 -11.40
CA LYS A 145 7.77 3.33 -12.54
C LYS A 145 8.97 4.13 -12.04
N PRO A 146 10.21 3.82 -12.52
CA PRO A 146 11.34 4.70 -12.28
C PRO A 146 11.02 6.06 -12.91
N ARG A 147 11.40 7.13 -12.20
CA ARG A 147 11.32 8.49 -12.73
C ARG A 147 12.19 8.54 -13.97
N HIS A 148 11.62 8.83 -15.14
CA HIS A 148 12.40 9.13 -16.33
C HIS A 148 13.38 10.25 -15.97
N GLU A 149 14.66 9.92 -15.97
CA GLU A 149 15.74 10.91 -15.95
C GLU A 149 15.48 11.93 -17.07
N GLY A 150 15.44 13.21 -16.69
CA GLY A 150 15.47 14.29 -17.67
C GLY A 150 16.73 14.18 -18.54
N PRO A 151 16.76 14.84 -19.70
CA PRO A 151 17.86 14.73 -20.64
C PRO A 151 19.18 15.08 -19.95
N ARG A 152 20.16 14.17 -20.04
CA ARG A 152 21.52 14.42 -19.56
C ARG A 152 22.06 15.66 -20.25
N PRO A 153 22.64 16.63 -19.53
CA PRO A 153 23.33 17.74 -20.16
C PRO A 153 24.48 17.17 -21.00
N GLN A 154 24.42 17.39 -22.29
CA GLN A 154 25.53 17.10 -23.21
C GLN A 154 26.68 18.04 -22.86
N LYS A 155 27.85 17.44 -22.59
CA LYS A 155 29.11 18.17 -22.48
C LYS A 155 29.63 18.45 -23.88
#